data_cb3b6dd8ad077db19c6ed745b41db3ad
#
_entry.id   cb3b6dd8ad077db19c6ed745b41db3ad
#
_cell.length_a   1.000
_cell.length_b   1.000
_cell.length_c   1.000
_cell.angle_alpha   90.00
_cell.angle_beta   90.00
_cell.angle_gamma   90.00
#
_symmetry.space_group_name_H-M   'P 1'
#
loop_
_entity.id
_entity.type
_entity.pdbx_description
1 polymer ?
#
loop_
_entity_poly.entity_id
_entity_poly.type
_entity_poly.pdbx_seq_one_letter_code
_entity_poly.pdbx_strand_id
1 'polypeptide(L)'
;FEAVANNPYLPDNYKQAMVLRPGAQGASEIVGEWADAHSHVFEYLRRNSYIPWGHYAANMADDAVRYRLQDLTFQDMAAMRHLYYQRSYARLAGQLGEPVESVGHSLDEQALEALRQKILSRIEKSDTMDFDRTLWGWNFGFDYAPSGYRLHASHQQIHQQYSLIPARVPLADGQGSLPAYACGDLVKSCVETFRRETGKGFFECYEQAIMGNRRMDGNEKGERSLVVFEDERVLVFVPKAQTSQWELNLMPKLPVGNIVEAEALMRRSLDRAIFTAVRVLGAMGARMITSIEYSKSITGGSDDQRLLVALLPKLPQSPGAFSEAQLRWINGHYPEDFALACRRRLPQMSEPGQKGR
;
A
#
# COMPACT_ATOMS: atom_id res chain seq x y z
N PHE A 1 13.76 -6.49 -7.98
CA PHE A 1 14.17 -6.62 -9.38
C PHE A 1 15.48 -7.38 -9.49
N GLU A 2 16.57 -6.91 -8.91
CA GLU A 2 17.87 -7.59 -8.91
C GLU A 2 17.81 -8.99 -8.30
N ALA A 3 17.09 -9.17 -7.21
CA ALA A 3 16.95 -10.46 -6.54
C ALA A 3 16.31 -11.53 -7.45
N VAL A 4 15.52 -11.14 -8.43
CA VAL A 4 14.95 -12.05 -9.43
C VAL A 4 15.85 -12.17 -10.64
N ALA A 5 16.29 -11.05 -11.23
CA ALA A 5 17.06 -11.05 -12.47
C ALA A 5 18.44 -11.71 -12.32
N ASN A 6 19.10 -11.48 -11.19
CA ASN A 6 20.46 -11.97 -10.92
C ASN A 6 20.49 -13.25 -10.07
N ASN A 7 19.35 -13.84 -9.73
CA ASN A 7 19.31 -15.07 -8.96
C ASN A 7 19.70 -16.29 -9.84
N PRO A 8 20.84 -16.94 -9.56
CA PRO A 8 21.29 -18.08 -10.37
C PRO A 8 20.44 -19.33 -10.22
N TYR A 9 19.61 -19.39 -9.19
CA TYR A 9 18.74 -20.56 -8.91
C TYR A 9 17.36 -20.46 -9.55
N LEU A 10 17.01 -19.30 -10.12
CA LEU A 10 15.74 -19.16 -10.84
C LEU A 10 15.94 -19.48 -12.32
N PRO A 11 15.02 -20.24 -12.94
CA PRO A 11 15.05 -20.53 -14.36
C PRO A 11 14.98 -19.23 -15.20
N ASP A 12 15.69 -19.22 -16.34
CA ASP A 12 15.71 -18.05 -17.23
C ASP A 12 14.34 -17.69 -17.80
N ASN A 13 13.51 -18.68 -18.10
CA ASN A 13 12.14 -18.45 -18.56
C ASN A 13 11.29 -17.76 -17.47
N TYR A 14 11.49 -18.11 -16.20
CA TYR A 14 10.84 -17.38 -15.10
C TYR A 14 11.32 -15.93 -15.02
N LYS A 15 12.62 -15.70 -15.10
CA LYS A 15 13.18 -14.35 -15.12
C LYS A 15 12.61 -13.51 -16.28
N GLN A 16 12.55 -14.09 -17.49
CA GLN A 16 11.97 -13.43 -18.65
C GLN A 16 10.49 -13.11 -18.46
N ALA A 17 9.71 -14.04 -17.90
CA ALA A 17 8.29 -13.82 -17.65
C ALA A 17 8.04 -12.71 -16.61
N MET A 18 8.83 -12.67 -15.54
CA MET A 18 8.57 -11.82 -14.38
C MET A 18 9.27 -10.46 -14.44
N VAL A 19 10.40 -10.36 -15.14
CA VAL A 19 11.27 -9.18 -15.10
C VAL A 19 11.48 -8.54 -16.47
N LEU A 20 11.75 -9.34 -17.49
CA LEU A 20 12.15 -8.85 -18.81
C LEU A 20 10.99 -8.69 -19.78
N ARG A 21 9.81 -9.15 -19.41
CA ARG A 21 8.63 -8.90 -20.22
C ARG A 21 8.41 -7.41 -20.31
N PRO A 22 8.29 -6.84 -21.52
CA PRO A 22 7.98 -5.43 -21.67
C PRO A 22 6.74 -5.11 -20.86
N GLY A 23 6.92 -4.34 -19.80
CA GLY A 23 5.82 -3.99 -18.92
C GLY A 23 4.76 -3.24 -19.72
N ALA A 24 3.52 -3.52 -19.44
CA ALA A 24 2.42 -2.69 -19.86
C ALA A 24 2.45 -1.36 -19.09
N GLN A 25 3.55 -0.62 -19.21
CA GLN A 25 3.64 0.75 -18.73
C GLN A 25 2.96 1.59 -19.82
N GLY A 26 1.64 1.54 -19.82
CA GLY A 26 0.85 2.26 -20.79
C GLY A 26 0.35 3.58 -20.26
N ALA A 27 -0.14 4.44 -21.15
CA ALA A 27 -0.94 5.59 -20.79
C ALA A 27 -2.09 5.16 -19.87
N SER A 28 -2.34 5.93 -18.83
CA SER A 28 -3.51 5.70 -17.99
C SER A 28 -4.75 6.16 -18.75
N GLU A 29 -5.81 5.39 -18.69
CA GLU A 29 -7.11 5.73 -19.28
C GLU A 29 -7.73 6.95 -18.59
N ILE A 30 -7.42 7.15 -17.32
CA ILE A 30 -7.88 8.29 -16.54
C ILE A 30 -6.65 9.07 -16.08
N VAL A 31 -6.44 10.22 -16.68
CA VAL A 31 -5.50 11.24 -16.20
C VAL A 31 -6.36 12.27 -15.48
N GLY A 32 -6.54 12.10 -14.18
CA GLY A 32 -7.41 13.00 -13.42
C GLY A 32 -6.66 14.20 -12.87
N GLU A 33 -7.20 15.37 -13.04
CA GLU A 33 -6.93 16.54 -12.23
C GLU A 33 -7.90 16.51 -11.05
N TRP A 34 -7.58 15.67 -10.06
CA TRP A 34 -8.45 15.53 -8.90
C TRP A 34 -8.31 16.70 -7.92
N ALA A 35 -7.09 17.19 -7.76
CA ALA A 35 -6.80 18.20 -6.77
C ALA A 35 -7.11 19.61 -7.28
N ASP A 36 -7.36 20.51 -6.37
CA ASP A 36 -7.45 21.92 -6.67
C ASP A 36 -6.09 22.50 -7.11
N ALA A 37 -6.10 23.74 -7.60
CA ALA A 37 -4.90 24.43 -8.09
C ALA A 37 -3.78 24.60 -7.03
N HIS A 38 -4.03 24.24 -5.78
CA HIS A 38 -3.11 24.40 -4.66
C HIS A 38 -2.44 23.08 -4.25
N SER A 39 -2.84 21.94 -4.82
CA SER A 39 -2.25 20.65 -4.49
C SER A 39 -0.97 20.39 -5.28
N HIS A 40 0.15 20.79 -4.72
CA HIS A 40 1.47 20.56 -5.32
C HIS A 40 1.85 19.07 -5.41
N VAL A 41 1.33 18.24 -4.53
CA VAL A 41 1.54 16.77 -4.55
C VAL A 41 0.90 16.16 -5.77
N PHE A 42 -0.33 16.54 -6.08
CA PHE A 42 -1.04 16.07 -7.24
C PHE A 42 -0.40 16.59 -8.55
N GLU A 43 -0.01 17.84 -8.59
CA GLU A 43 0.71 18.42 -9.72
C GLU A 43 2.02 17.68 -10.00
N TYR A 44 2.73 17.31 -8.93
CA TYR A 44 3.92 16.49 -9.04
C TYR A 44 3.62 15.11 -9.65
N LEU A 45 2.59 14.41 -9.17
CA LEU A 45 2.18 13.11 -9.70
C LEU A 45 1.73 13.22 -11.15
N ARG A 46 1.05 14.28 -11.52
CA ARG A 46 0.62 14.56 -12.89
C ARG A 46 1.80 14.74 -13.83
N ARG A 47 2.78 15.54 -13.45
CA ARG A 47 4.00 15.82 -14.24
C ARG A 47 4.90 14.61 -14.38
N ASN A 48 4.94 13.79 -13.36
CA ASN A 48 5.81 12.61 -13.29
C ASN A 48 5.04 11.30 -13.49
N SER A 49 3.78 11.34 -13.88
CA SER A 49 3.08 10.14 -14.31
C SER A 49 3.80 9.60 -15.54
N TYR A 50 3.92 8.29 -15.60
CA TYR A 50 4.70 7.61 -16.61
C TYR A 50 4.14 7.92 -18.02
N ILE A 51 4.94 8.58 -18.83
CA ILE A 51 4.64 8.81 -20.25
C ILE A 51 5.50 7.89 -21.10
N PRO A 52 4.93 7.27 -22.16
CA PRO A 52 5.62 6.23 -22.94
C PRO A 52 6.97 6.64 -23.54
N TRP A 53 7.18 7.95 -23.77
CA TRP A 53 8.41 8.50 -24.36
C TRP A 53 9.25 9.33 -23.38
N GLY A 54 8.85 9.41 -22.13
CA GLY A 54 9.57 10.16 -21.10
C GLY A 54 10.09 9.25 -20.01
N HIS A 55 11.39 9.18 -19.86
CA HIS A 55 11.98 8.54 -18.70
C HIS A 55 12.08 9.58 -17.59
N TYR A 56 11.19 9.50 -16.61
CA TYR A 56 11.13 10.46 -15.50
C TYR A 56 12.42 10.53 -14.66
N ALA A 57 13.25 9.49 -14.70
CA ALA A 57 14.55 9.49 -14.02
C ALA A 57 15.51 10.58 -14.56
N ALA A 58 15.28 11.08 -15.76
CA ALA A 58 16.06 12.19 -16.30
C ALA A 58 15.74 13.53 -15.63
N ASN A 59 14.53 13.68 -15.06
CA ASN A 59 14.06 14.92 -14.44
C ASN A 59 14.31 14.97 -12.92
N MET A 60 15.13 14.08 -12.42
CA MET A 60 15.27 13.85 -10.99
C MET A 60 15.90 14.96 -10.19
N ALA A 61 16.65 15.81 -10.84
CA ALA A 61 17.60 16.54 -10.06
C ALA A 61 17.03 17.85 -9.53
N ASP A 62 16.48 18.66 -10.40
CA ASP A 62 16.29 20.05 -10.08
C ASP A 62 14.81 20.47 -10.04
N ASP A 63 13.94 19.73 -10.73
CA ASP A 63 12.52 20.08 -10.90
C ASP A 63 11.58 19.29 -9.98
N ALA A 64 12.07 18.31 -9.22
CA ALA A 64 11.22 17.48 -8.40
C ALA A 64 10.66 18.29 -7.21
N VAL A 65 9.35 18.37 -7.12
CA VAL A 65 8.70 18.93 -5.94
C VAL A 65 8.90 17.96 -4.78
N ARG A 66 9.67 18.42 -3.79
CA ARG A 66 9.94 17.68 -2.57
C ARG A 66 9.14 18.28 -1.46
N TYR A 67 8.45 17.46 -0.71
CA TYR A 67 7.76 17.94 0.47
C TYR A 67 7.96 16.98 1.65
N ARG A 68 7.93 17.54 2.82
CA ARG A 68 8.10 16.79 4.07
C ARG A 68 6.78 16.10 4.42
N LEU A 69 6.86 15.03 5.21
CA LEU A 69 5.66 14.34 5.71
C LEU A 69 4.68 15.27 6.43
N GLN A 70 5.21 16.32 7.08
CA GLN A 70 4.43 17.32 7.79
C GLN A 70 3.62 18.25 6.86
N ASP A 71 4.05 18.39 5.62
CA ASP A 71 3.40 19.25 4.63
C ASP A 71 2.22 18.55 3.95
N LEU A 72 2.12 17.21 4.09
CA LEU A 72 1.03 16.42 3.53
C LEU A 72 -0.28 16.70 4.27
N THR A 73 -1.30 17.10 3.54
CA THR A 73 -2.67 17.26 4.04
C THR A 73 -3.51 16.00 3.85
N PHE A 74 -4.64 15.92 4.53
CA PHE A 74 -5.58 14.82 4.29
C PHE A 74 -6.18 14.89 2.87
N GLN A 75 -6.37 16.09 2.33
CA GLN A 75 -6.86 16.28 0.98
C GLN A 75 -5.87 15.75 -0.06
N ASP A 76 -4.57 15.99 0.13
CA ASP A 76 -3.53 15.40 -0.72
C ASP A 76 -3.58 13.87 -0.69
N MET A 77 -3.69 13.29 0.52
CA MET A 77 -3.80 11.84 0.67
C MET A 77 -5.04 11.29 -0.05
N ALA A 78 -6.19 11.91 0.16
CA ALA A 78 -7.44 11.50 -0.47
C ALA A 78 -7.36 11.60 -2.00
N ALA A 79 -6.78 12.68 -2.54
CA ALA A 79 -6.60 12.86 -3.97
C ALA A 79 -5.69 11.79 -4.59
N MET A 80 -4.58 11.49 -3.94
CA MET A 80 -3.66 10.45 -4.40
C MET A 80 -4.29 9.05 -4.36
N ARG A 81 -5.03 8.74 -3.31
CA ARG A 81 -5.77 7.46 -3.18
C ARG A 81 -6.90 7.38 -4.18
N HIS A 82 -7.61 8.47 -4.42
CA HIS A 82 -8.64 8.54 -5.45
C HIS A 82 -8.07 8.24 -6.85
N LEU A 83 -6.90 8.78 -7.19
CA LEU A 83 -6.21 8.48 -8.43
C LEU A 83 -5.90 6.98 -8.59
N TYR A 84 -5.50 6.32 -7.51
CA TYR A 84 -5.30 4.88 -7.50
C TYR A 84 -6.60 4.11 -7.73
N TYR A 85 -7.68 4.47 -7.04
CA TYR A 85 -8.99 3.82 -7.19
C TYR A 85 -9.53 3.96 -8.61
N GLN A 86 -9.62 5.18 -9.14
CA GLN A 86 -10.22 5.40 -10.46
C GLN A 86 -9.43 4.71 -11.58
N ARG A 87 -8.09 4.72 -11.52
CA ARG A 87 -7.27 4.03 -12.51
C ARG A 87 -7.41 2.51 -12.45
N SER A 88 -7.43 1.96 -11.24
CA SER A 88 -7.63 0.53 -11.05
C SER A 88 -9.03 0.10 -11.52
N TYR A 89 -10.05 0.86 -11.17
CA TYR A 89 -11.43 0.55 -11.59
C TYR A 89 -11.61 0.68 -13.10
N ALA A 90 -11.04 1.70 -13.74
CA ALA A 90 -11.10 1.84 -15.18
C ALA A 90 -10.48 0.64 -15.91
N ARG A 91 -9.33 0.16 -15.43
CA ARG A 91 -8.67 -1.04 -15.97
C ARG A 91 -9.48 -2.30 -15.76
N LEU A 92 -10.05 -2.48 -14.57
CA LEU A 92 -10.91 -3.62 -14.27
C LEU A 92 -12.18 -3.61 -15.11
N ALA A 93 -12.83 -2.46 -15.22
CA ALA A 93 -14.04 -2.29 -16.04
C ALA A 93 -13.74 -2.58 -17.52
N GLY A 94 -12.61 -2.10 -18.05
CA GLY A 94 -12.18 -2.40 -19.42
C GLY A 94 -12.04 -3.90 -19.69
N GLN A 95 -11.46 -4.68 -18.75
CA GLN A 95 -11.37 -6.13 -18.87
C GLN A 95 -12.74 -6.82 -18.86
N LEU A 96 -13.72 -6.23 -18.18
CA LEU A 96 -15.08 -6.75 -18.08
C LEU A 96 -16.02 -6.29 -19.20
N GLY A 97 -15.48 -5.61 -20.22
CA GLY A 97 -16.26 -5.09 -21.34
C GLY A 97 -17.07 -3.83 -21.02
N GLU A 98 -16.73 -3.12 -19.94
CA GLU A 98 -17.35 -1.88 -19.50
C GLU A 98 -16.34 -0.72 -19.55
N PRO A 99 -15.82 -0.34 -20.71
CA PRO A 99 -14.80 0.70 -20.80
C PRO A 99 -15.34 2.05 -20.29
N VAL A 100 -14.47 2.78 -19.63
CA VAL A 100 -14.80 4.14 -19.17
C VAL A 100 -14.56 5.12 -20.31
N GLU A 101 -15.60 5.80 -20.75
CA GLU A 101 -15.51 6.74 -21.91
C GLU A 101 -14.74 8.02 -21.59
N SER A 102 -14.50 8.32 -20.34
CA SER A 102 -13.88 9.57 -19.90
C SER A 102 -12.35 9.52 -19.95
N VAL A 103 -11.79 9.45 -21.12
CA VAL A 103 -10.34 9.67 -21.29
C VAL A 103 -10.02 11.13 -20.97
N GLY A 104 -9.24 11.36 -19.90
CA GLY A 104 -8.77 12.69 -19.52
C GLY A 104 -9.61 13.44 -18.49
N HIS A 105 -10.66 12.82 -17.93
CA HIS A 105 -11.46 13.43 -16.87
C HIS A 105 -11.38 12.62 -15.57
N SER A 106 -11.32 13.32 -14.46
CA SER A 106 -11.42 12.73 -13.14
C SER A 106 -12.87 12.31 -12.87
N LEU A 107 -13.06 11.14 -12.29
CA LEU A 107 -14.36 10.71 -11.79
C LEU A 107 -14.60 11.35 -10.42
N ASP A 108 -15.77 11.90 -10.19
CA ASP A 108 -16.18 12.25 -8.83
C ASP A 108 -16.50 11.00 -8.01
N GLU A 109 -16.71 11.16 -6.70
CA GLU A 109 -16.99 10.03 -5.80
C GLU A 109 -18.25 9.24 -6.19
N GLN A 110 -19.26 9.90 -6.73
CA GLN A 110 -20.48 9.22 -7.15
C GLN A 110 -20.26 8.38 -8.40
N ALA A 111 -19.56 8.92 -9.39
CA ALA A 111 -19.19 8.20 -10.60
C ALA A 111 -18.22 7.05 -10.31
N LEU A 112 -17.27 7.28 -9.40
CA LEU A 112 -16.34 6.25 -8.95
C LEU A 112 -17.08 5.08 -8.26
N GLU A 113 -18.02 5.37 -7.39
CA GLU A 113 -18.81 4.35 -6.70
C GLU A 113 -19.73 3.61 -7.68
N ALA A 114 -20.36 4.32 -8.63
CA ALA A 114 -21.16 3.70 -9.68
C ALA A 114 -20.32 2.73 -10.54
N LEU A 115 -19.08 3.13 -10.88
CA LEU A 115 -18.16 2.27 -11.61
C LEU A 115 -17.79 1.03 -10.79
N ARG A 116 -17.48 1.19 -9.50
CA ARG A 116 -17.22 0.07 -8.59
C ARG A 116 -18.37 -0.93 -8.55
N GLN A 117 -19.61 -0.45 -8.44
CA GLN A 117 -20.81 -1.30 -8.42
C GLN A 117 -21.00 -2.06 -9.74
N LYS A 118 -20.71 -1.43 -10.88
CA LYS A 118 -20.70 -2.11 -12.18
C LYS A 118 -19.67 -3.24 -12.21
N ILE A 119 -18.46 -2.98 -11.73
CA ILE A 119 -17.39 -4.00 -11.66
C ILE A 119 -17.87 -5.18 -10.81
N LEU A 120 -18.41 -4.95 -9.61
CA LEU A 120 -18.93 -6.02 -8.74
C LEU A 120 -20.01 -6.84 -9.45
N SER A 121 -20.98 -6.19 -10.07
CA SER A 121 -22.06 -6.89 -10.77
C SER A 121 -21.59 -7.72 -11.98
N ARG A 122 -20.43 -7.36 -12.56
CA ARG A 122 -19.83 -8.13 -13.65
C ARG A 122 -19.01 -9.29 -13.14
N ILE A 123 -18.28 -9.11 -12.03
CA ILE A 123 -17.50 -10.18 -11.39
C ILE A 123 -18.43 -11.32 -10.94
N GLU A 124 -19.60 -11.01 -10.40
CA GLU A 124 -20.59 -12.04 -10.03
C GLU A 124 -21.07 -12.89 -11.20
N LYS A 125 -20.94 -12.38 -12.42
CA LYS A 125 -21.37 -13.06 -13.67
C LYS A 125 -20.23 -13.67 -14.47
N SER A 126 -18.99 -13.38 -14.11
CA SER A 126 -17.80 -13.78 -14.84
C SER A 126 -16.75 -14.32 -13.89
N ASP A 127 -16.40 -15.58 -14.07
CA ASP A 127 -15.43 -16.28 -13.20
C ASP A 127 -13.97 -15.98 -13.54
N THR A 128 -13.69 -15.23 -14.62
CA THR A 128 -12.32 -15.04 -15.11
C THR A 128 -12.00 -13.60 -15.45
N MET A 129 -10.89 -13.14 -14.90
CA MET A 129 -10.21 -11.89 -15.28
C MET A 129 -8.73 -12.19 -15.52
N ASP A 130 -8.17 -11.58 -16.56
CA ASP A 130 -6.75 -11.77 -16.89
C ASP A 130 -5.84 -11.15 -15.81
N PHE A 131 -6.23 -9.98 -15.29
CA PHE A 131 -5.48 -9.24 -14.27
C PHE A 131 -6.39 -8.94 -13.09
N ASP A 132 -6.35 -9.76 -12.08
CA ASP A 132 -7.26 -9.72 -10.94
C ASP A 132 -6.56 -9.48 -9.59
N ARG A 133 -5.28 -9.12 -9.61
CA ARG A 133 -4.51 -8.77 -8.43
C ARG A 133 -4.00 -7.36 -8.51
N THR A 134 -4.27 -6.57 -7.47
CA THR A 134 -3.69 -5.23 -7.34
C THR A 134 -2.38 -5.29 -6.58
N LEU A 135 -1.41 -4.55 -7.09
CA LEU A 135 -0.21 -4.19 -6.37
C LEU A 135 -0.23 -2.69 -6.14
N TRP A 136 -0.06 -2.26 -4.93
CA TRP A 136 0.06 -0.87 -4.58
C TRP A 136 1.16 -0.68 -3.54
N GLY A 137 2.04 0.26 -3.82
CA GLY A 137 3.08 0.68 -2.91
C GLY A 137 3.38 2.15 -3.09
N TRP A 138 3.80 2.83 -2.01
CA TRP A 138 4.05 4.25 -2.05
C TRP A 138 5.17 4.66 -1.12
N ASN A 139 6.00 5.58 -1.59
CA ASN A 139 6.96 6.29 -0.76
C ASN A 139 6.42 7.68 -0.44
N PHE A 140 6.23 7.96 0.83
CA PHE A 140 5.88 9.28 1.35
C PHE A 140 7.12 9.99 1.86
N GLY A 141 7.21 11.30 1.63
CA GLY A 141 8.35 12.11 2.03
C GLY A 141 9.58 11.87 1.16
N PHE A 142 10.71 12.36 1.62
CA PHE A 142 11.99 12.20 0.95
C PHE A 142 13.13 12.16 1.95
N ASP A 143 14.22 11.49 1.57
CA ASP A 143 15.46 11.49 2.33
C ASP A 143 16.67 11.51 1.39
N TYR A 144 17.77 12.06 1.88
CA TYR A 144 19.07 12.03 1.23
C TYR A 144 20.05 11.21 2.06
N ALA A 145 20.96 10.53 1.40
CA ALA A 145 22.08 9.95 2.11
C ALA A 145 22.83 11.05 2.90
N PRO A 146 23.38 10.73 4.08
CA PRO A 146 24.15 11.69 4.88
C PRO A 146 25.33 12.33 4.11
N SER A 147 25.87 11.62 3.13
CA SER A 147 26.93 12.10 2.22
C SER A 147 26.44 13.14 1.20
N GLY A 148 25.16 13.47 1.16
CA GLY A 148 24.56 14.29 0.10
C GLY A 148 24.46 13.60 -1.25
N TYR A 149 24.85 12.33 -1.34
CA TYR A 149 24.69 11.53 -2.55
C TYR A 149 23.21 11.32 -2.85
N ARG A 150 22.81 11.56 -4.08
CA ARG A 150 21.42 11.38 -4.51
C ARG A 150 21.12 9.90 -4.65
N LEU A 151 20.21 9.44 -3.81
CA LEU A 151 19.60 8.13 -3.95
C LEU A 151 18.70 8.08 -5.19
N HIS A 152 18.18 6.90 -5.50
CA HIS A 152 17.20 6.71 -6.58
C HIS A 152 16.01 7.68 -6.42
N ALA A 153 15.38 8.06 -7.53
CA ALA A 153 14.24 8.99 -7.57
C ALA A 153 13.16 8.66 -6.54
N SER A 154 12.87 7.39 -6.33
CA SER A 154 11.89 6.92 -5.36
C SER A 154 12.22 7.29 -3.91
N HIS A 155 13.46 7.66 -3.61
CA HIS A 155 13.90 8.10 -2.28
C HIS A 155 13.94 9.62 -2.11
N GLN A 156 13.71 10.37 -3.17
CA GLN A 156 13.84 11.83 -3.15
C GLN A 156 12.50 12.55 -3.24
N GLN A 157 11.42 11.82 -3.46
CA GLN A 157 10.11 12.40 -3.76
C GLN A 157 9.01 11.38 -3.51
N ILE A 158 7.75 11.82 -3.52
CA ILE A 158 6.63 10.90 -3.55
C ILE A 158 6.73 10.03 -4.79
N HIS A 159 6.67 8.73 -4.56
CA HIS A 159 6.69 7.74 -5.62
C HIS A 159 5.58 6.72 -5.38
N GLN A 160 4.56 6.78 -6.21
CA GLN A 160 3.44 5.86 -6.18
C GLN A 160 3.61 4.82 -7.28
N GLN A 161 3.60 3.56 -6.88
CA GLN A 161 3.59 2.43 -7.80
C GLN A 161 2.31 1.63 -7.59
N TYR A 162 1.60 1.36 -8.66
CA TYR A 162 0.46 0.46 -8.65
C TYR A 162 0.34 -0.24 -9.99
N SER A 163 -0.16 -1.46 -9.96
CA SER A 163 -0.32 -2.31 -11.12
C SER A 163 -1.47 -3.29 -10.91
N LEU A 164 -2.04 -3.73 -12.01
CA LEU A 164 -2.81 -4.97 -12.04
C LEU A 164 -1.94 -6.07 -12.62
N ILE A 165 -1.88 -7.20 -11.97
CA ILE A 165 -1.12 -8.37 -12.42
C ILE A 165 -2.04 -9.60 -12.52
N PRO A 166 -1.68 -10.57 -13.38
CA PRO A 166 -2.42 -11.80 -13.50
C PRO A 166 -2.10 -12.75 -12.34
N ALA A 167 -2.95 -13.76 -12.13
CA ALA A 167 -2.64 -14.87 -11.22
C ALA A 167 -1.40 -15.65 -11.65
N ARG A 168 -1.26 -15.80 -12.95
CA ARG A 168 -0.20 -16.61 -13.57
C ARG A 168 0.39 -15.87 -14.77
N VAL A 169 1.69 -16.05 -14.97
CA VAL A 169 2.45 -15.46 -16.08
C VAL A 169 2.83 -16.58 -17.05
N PRO A 170 2.50 -16.48 -18.34
CA PRO A 170 2.90 -17.47 -19.32
C PRO A 170 4.42 -17.53 -19.46
N LEU A 171 4.95 -18.74 -19.64
CA LEU A 171 6.36 -18.95 -19.95
C LEU A 171 6.70 -18.37 -21.34
N ALA A 172 7.97 -17.98 -21.52
CA ALA A 172 8.44 -17.40 -22.77
C ALA A 172 8.34 -18.35 -23.96
N ASP A 173 8.44 -19.66 -23.72
CA ASP A 173 8.29 -20.73 -24.73
C ASP A 173 6.81 -21.05 -25.07
N GLY A 174 5.87 -20.41 -24.39
CA GLY A 174 4.43 -20.64 -24.55
C GLY A 174 3.94 -21.97 -23.97
N GLN A 175 4.80 -22.75 -23.33
CA GLN A 175 4.48 -24.08 -22.80
C GLN A 175 4.23 -24.06 -21.29
N GLY A 176 3.14 -23.42 -20.89
CA GLY A 176 2.74 -23.36 -19.48
C GLY A 176 2.77 -21.97 -18.88
N SER A 177 2.58 -21.90 -17.57
CA SER A 177 2.56 -20.65 -16.83
C SER A 177 3.05 -20.84 -15.40
N LEU A 178 3.57 -19.78 -14.79
CA LEU A 178 4.03 -19.74 -13.42
C LEU A 178 3.16 -18.78 -12.59
N PRO A 179 2.98 -19.03 -11.28
CA PRO A 179 2.32 -18.10 -10.39
C PRO A 179 3.03 -16.73 -10.38
N ALA A 180 2.26 -15.65 -10.44
CA ALA A 180 2.83 -14.29 -10.37
C ALA A 180 3.24 -13.87 -8.96
N TYR A 181 2.72 -14.53 -7.93
CA TYR A 181 3.01 -14.30 -6.52
C TYR A 181 2.79 -12.84 -6.07
N ALA A 182 1.58 -12.34 -6.24
CA ALA A 182 1.20 -11.10 -5.60
C ALA A 182 1.35 -11.19 -4.08
N CYS A 183 1.67 -10.08 -3.42
CA CYS A 183 1.80 -10.05 -1.95
C CYS A 183 0.57 -10.62 -1.24
N GLY A 184 -0.62 -10.32 -1.75
CA GLY A 184 -1.88 -10.84 -1.22
C GLY A 184 -2.04 -12.36 -1.35
N ASP A 185 -1.42 -13.00 -2.33
CA ASP A 185 -1.45 -14.46 -2.49
C ASP A 185 -0.68 -15.17 -1.37
N LEU A 186 0.37 -14.55 -0.82
CA LEU A 186 1.09 -15.05 0.35
C LEU A 186 0.21 -14.99 1.60
N VAL A 187 -0.55 -13.90 1.77
CA VAL A 187 -1.53 -13.76 2.86
C VAL A 187 -2.62 -14.82 2.71
N LYS A 188 -3.16 -15.02 1.49
CA LYS A 188 -4.13 -16.07 1.20
C LYS A 188 -3.63 -17.44 1.64
N SER A 189 -2.41 -17.80 1.24
CA SER A 189 -1.82 -19.09 1.59
C SER A 189 -1.68 -19.27 3.11
N CYS A 190 -1.34 -18.21 3.83
CA CYS A 190 -1.27 -18.22 5.29
C CYS A 190 -2.66 -18.43 5.92
N VAL A 191 -3.67 -17.66 5.45
CA VAL A 191 -5.06 -17.76 5.93
C VAL A 191 -5.64 -19.16 5.71
N GLU A 192 -5.45 -19.71 4.52
CA GLU A 192 -5.92 -21.06 4.18
C GLU A 192 -5.23 -22.15 5.01
N THR A 193 -3.92 -22.02 5.22
CA THR A 193 -3.17 -22.93 6.07
C THR A 193 -3.65 -22.87 7.52
N PHE A 194 -3.80 -21.66 8.07
CA PHE A 194 -4.31 -21.48 9.42
C PHE A 194 -5.72 -22.07 9.59
N ARG A 195 -6.62 -21.81 8.65
CA ARG A 195 -7.98 -22.38 8.68
C ARG A 195 -7.95 -23.90 8.64
N ARG A 196 -7.11 -24.50 7.77
CA ARG A 196 -6.96 -25.95 7.67
C ARG A 196 -6.46 -26.58 8.97
N GLU A 197 -5.52 -25.93 9.64
CA GLU A 197 -4.89 -26.46 10.86
C GLU A 197 -5.71 -26.21 12.12
N THR A 198 -6.46 -25.11 12.19
CA THR A 198 -7.15 -24.69 13.41
C THR A 198 -8.68 -24.76 13.32
N GLY A 199 -9.24 -24.82 12.14
CA GLY A 199 -10.68 -24.71 11.88
C GLY A 199 -11.24 -23.29 12.10
N LYS A 200 -10.38 -22.25 12.30
CA LYS A 200 -10.78 -20.87 12.65
C LYS A 200 -10.42 -19.89 11.53
N GLY A 201 -11.12 -18.75 11.51
CA GLY A 201 -10.75 -17.61 10.70
C GLY A 201 -9.47 -16.93 11.21
N PHE A 202 -8.50 -16.71 10.31
CA PHE A 202 -7.23 -16.10 10.69
C PHE A 202 -7.40 -14.66 11.18
N PHE A 203 -8.08 -13.82 10.39
CA PHE A 203 -8.18 -12.39 10.71
C PHE A 203 -9.01 -12.10 11.95
N GLU A 204 -10.03 -12.91 12.22
CA GLU A 204 -10.77 -12.83 13.49
C GLU A 204 -9.87 -13.14 14.69
N CYS A 205 -9.12 -14.24 14.62
CA CYS A 205 -8.18 -14.61 15.68
C CYS A 205 -7.06 -13.59 15.82
N TYR A 206 -6.59 -13.00 14.70
CA TYR A 206 -5.54 -11.99 14.69
C TYR A 206 -6.01 -10.69 15.34
N GLU A 207 -7.21 -10.22 15.03
CA GLU A 207 -7.82 -9.05 15.67
C GLU A 207 -8.00 -9.28 17.18
N GLN A 208 -8.53 -10.44 17.58
CA GLN A 208 -8.65 -10.82 18.98
C GLN A 208 -7.29 -10.84 19.69
N ALA A 209 -6.24 -11.33 19.02
CA ALA A 209 -4.89 -11.35 19.56
C ALA A 209 -4.29 -9.94 19.72
N ILE A 210 -4.57 -9.01 18.78
CA ILE A 210 -4.16 -7.61 18.89
C ILE A 210 -4.86 -6.95 20.08
N MET A 211 -6.18 -7.11 20.19
CA MET A 211 -6.97 -6.49 21.26
C MET A 211 -6.68 -7.09 22.63
N GLY A 212 -6.43 -8.39 22.70
CA GLY A 212 -6.08 -9.13 23.92
C GLY A 212 -4.59 -9.21 24.21
N ASN A 213 -3.76 -8.37 23.60
CA ASN A 213 -2.30 -8.46 23.70
C ASN A 213 -1.79 -8.48 25.14
N ARG A 214 -0.74 -9.25 25.36
CA ARG A 214 0.07 -9.25 26.59
C ARG A 214 1.45 -8.71 26.26
N ARG A 215 2.00 -7.90 27.15
CA ARG A 215 3.35 -7.36 26.98
C ARG A 215 4.39 -8.46 26.83
N MET A 216 5.38 -8.22 25.97
CA MET A 216 6.45 -9.18 25.74
C MET A 216 7.41 -9.32 26.93
N ASP A 217 7.53 -8.28 27.76
CA ASP A 217 8.37 -8.27 28.97
C ASP A 217 7.66 -8.87 30.21
N GLY A 218 6.40 -9.28 30.07
CA GLY A 218 5.60 -9.82 31.18
C GLY A 218 5.14 -8.78 32.21
N ASN A 219 5.39 -7.50 32.00
CA ASN A 219 4.99 -6.44 32.90
C ASN A 219 3.47 -6.16 32.81
N GLU A 220 2.71 -6.73 33.72
CA GLU A 220 1.25 -6.59 33.75
C GLU A 220 0.76 -5.18 34.08
N LYS A 221 1.61 -4.33 34.69
CA LYS A 221 1.27 -2.95 35.06
C LYS A 221 1.57 -1.94 33.93
N GLY A 222 2.33 -2.34 32.91
CA GLY A 222 2.66 -1.51 31.76
C GLY A 222 1.52 -1.39 30.76
N GLU A 223 1.61 -0.38 29.90
CA GLU A 223 0.72 -0.25 28.74
C GLU A 223 0.87 -1.47 27.81
N ARG A 224 -0.24 -2.07 27.45
CA ARG A 224 -0.25 -3.33 26.67
C ARG A 224 -0.90 -3.22 25.29
N SER A 225 -1.59 -2.12 25.01
CA SER A 225 -2.30 -1.97 23.76
C SER A 225 -1.34 -1.81 22.59
N LEU A 226 -1.55 -2.59 21.53
CA LEU A 226 -0.87 -2.44 20.23
C LEU A 226 -1.58 -1.44 19.32
N VAL A 227 -2.80 -1.06 19.63
CA VAL A 227 -3.63 -0.17 18.81
C VAL A 227 -3.09 1.26 18.92
N VAL A 228 -2.87 1.88 17.75
CA VAL A 228 -2.44 3.26 17.62
C VAL A 228 -3.63 4.18 17.33
N PHE A 229 -4.45 3.78 16.38
CA PHE A 229 -5.65 4.51 15.96
C PHE A 229 -6.70 3.50 15.50
N GLU A 230 -7.95 3.80 15.73
CA GLU A 230 -9.07 3.05 15.18
C GLU A 230 -10.27 3.97 14.94
N ASP A 231 -11.07 3.59 13.99
CA ASP A 231 -12.43 4.08 13.80
C ASP A 231 -13.42 2.90 13.74
N GLU A 232 -14.63 3.14 13.28
CA GLU A 232 -15.65 2.08 13.17
C GLU A 232 -15.27 0.99 12.16
N ARG A 233 -14.40 1.28 11.18
CA ARG A 233 -14.10 0.44 10.01
C ARG A 233 -12.68 -0.08 9.94
N VAL A 234 -11.73 0.67 10.48
CA VAL A 234 -10.30 0.40 10.28
C VAL A 234 -9.55 0.42 11.61
N LEU A 235 -8.56 -0.45 11.72
CA LEU A 235 -7.64 -0.57 12.84
C LEU A 235 -6.21 -0.28 12.36
N VAL A 236 -5.49 0.64 13.05
CA VAL A 236 -4.05 0.89 12.89
C VAL A 236 -3.33 0.40 14.13
N PHE A 237 -2.34 -0.44 13.97
CA PHE A 237 -1.67 -1.10 15.08
C PHE A 237 -0.19 -1.35 14.82
N VAL A 238 0.55 -1.61 15.88
CA VAL A 238 1.94 -2.09 15.81
C VAL A 238 1.91 -3.61 15.76
N PRO A 239 2.42 -4.26 14.71
CA PRO A 239 2.49 -5.72 14.67
C PRO A 239 3.49 -6.21 15.72
N LYS A 240 3.15 -7.31 16.42
CA LYS A 240 4.03 -7.86 17.44
C LYS A 240 5.33 -8.41 16.88
N ALA A 241 5.26 -9.00 15.70
CA ALA A 241 6.40 -9.46 14.92
C ALA A 241 6.73 -8.42 13.82
N GLN A 242 7.34 -7.30 14.20
CA GLN A 242 7.74 -6.27 13.25
C GLN A 242 8.82 -6.77 12.31
N THR A 243 8.68 -6.45 11.03
CA THR A 243 9.68 -6.74 9.98
C THR A 243 10.64 -5.56 9.75
N SER A 244 10.37 -4.43 10.38
CA SER A 244 11.18 -3.21 10.37
C SER A 244 11.00 -2.45 11.66
N GLN A 245 11.93 -1.56 12.00
CA GLN A 245 11.73 -0.63 13.10
C GLN A 245 10.59 0.33 12.76
N TRP A 246 9.77 0.65 13.77
CA TRP A 246 8.63 1.58 13.67
C TRP A 246 7.57 1.17 12.64
N GLU A 247 7.45 -0.10 12.39
CA GLU A 247 6.40 -0.61 11.51
C GLU A 247 5.01 -0.37 12.10
N LEU A 248 4.13 0.21 11.27
CA LEU A 248 2.69 0.29 11.53
C LEU A 248 1.95 -0.51 10.47
N ASN A 249 0.96 -1.26 10.90
CA ASN A 249 0.04 -1.93 10.00
C ASN A 249 -1.37 -1.38 10.18
N LEU A 250 -2.16 -1.45 9.13
CA LEU A 250 -3.59 -1.18 9.20
C LEU A 250 -4.38 -2.27 8.45
N MET A 251 -5.60 -2.52 8.94
CA MET A 251 -6.53 -3.43 8.31
C MET A 251 -7.99 -2.99 8.55
N PRO A 252 -8.93 -3.33 7.64
CA PRO A 252 -10.36 -3.24 7.93
C PRO A 252 -10.75 -4.15 9.10
N LYS A 253 -11.71 -3.72 9.90
CA LYS A 253 -12.37 -4.55 10.92
C LYS A 253 -13.39 -5.51 10.30
N LEU A 254 -13.88 -5.19 9.12
CA LEU A 254 -14.79 -6.03 8.33
C LEU A 254 -13.99 -6.86 7.30
N PRO A 255 -14.55 -7.93 6.76
CA PRO A 255 -13.90 -8.77 5.77
C PRO A 255 -13.85 -8.10 4.38
N VAL A 256 -13.17 -6.96 4.28
CA VAL A 256 -12.88 -6.24 3.05
C VAL A 256 -11.43 -6.54 2.67
N GLY A 257 -11.22 -7.29 1.61
CA GLY A 257 -9.91 -7.82 1.22
C GLY A 257 -9.22 -7.03 0.11
N ASN A 258 -9.94 -6.23 -0.67
CA ASN A 258 -9.41 -5.46 -1.78
C ASN A 258 -10.20 -4.16 -2.00
N ILE A 259 -9.68 -3.32 -2.89
CA ILE A 259 -10.29 -2.00 -3.15
C ILE A 259 -11.67 -2.07 -3.83
N VAL A 260 -11.99 -3.16 -4.53
CA VAL A 260 -13.31 -3.33 -5.16
C VAL A 260 -14.38 -3.67 -4.11
N GLU A 261 -14.01 -4.38 -3.06
CA GLU A 261 -14.88 -4.65 -1.91
C GLU A 261 -15.07 -3.42 -1.01
N ALA A 262 -14.14 -2.46 -1.07
CA ALA A 262 -14.17 -1.25 -0.26
C ALA A 262 -15.19 -0.23 -0.80
N GLU A 263 -16.34 -0.11 -0.14
CA GLU A 263 -17.31 0.96 -0.40
C GLU A 263 -16.74 2.36 -0.08
N ALA A 264 -17.44 3.42 -0.48
CA ALA A 264 -16.96 4.79 -0.32
C ALA A 264 -16.58 5.16 1.13
N LEU A 265 -17.37 4.75 2.13
CA LEU A 265 -17.03 5.01 3.54
C LEU A 265 -15.81 4.21 4.01
N MET A 266 -15.65 2.97 3.55
CA MET A 266 -14.48 2.16 3.83
C MET A 266 -13.22 2.77 3.20
N ARG A 267 -13.28 3.20 1.93
CA ARG A 267 -12.17 3.90 1.27
C ARG A 267 -11.74 5.14 2.05
N ARG A 268 -12.71 5.95 2.47
CA ARG A 268 -12.44 7.16 3.27
C ARG A 268 -11.78 6.84 4.62
N SER A 269 -12.22 5.77 5.31
CA SER A 269 -11.59 5.30 6.54
C SER A 269 -10.16 4.80 6.29
N LEU A 270 -9.93 4.04 5.23
CA LEU A 270 -8.58 3.59 4.83
C LEU A 270 -7.66 4.77 4.56
N ASP A 271 -8.12 5.76 3.78
CA ASP A 271 -7.32 6.93 3.43
C ASP A 271 -6.98 7.77 4.68
N ARG A 272 -7.94 7.93 5.60
CA ARG A 272 -7.72 8.59 6.88
C ARG A 272 -6.75 7.83 7.77
N ALA A 273 -6.85 6.51 7.82
CA ALA A 273 -5.95 5.67 8.60
C ALA A 273 -4.51 5.71 8.07
N ILE A 274 -4.33 5.64 6.74
CA ILE A 274 -3.02 5.79 6.10
C ILE A 274 -2.44 7.17 6.40
N PHE A 275 -3.22 8.24 6.21
CA PHE A 275 -2.81 9.61 6.53
C PHE A 275 -2.38 9.75 7.99
N THR A 276 -3.19 9.23 8.92
CA THR A 276 -2.91 9.26 10.35
C THR A 276 -1.59 8.56 10.67
N ALA A 277 -1.39 7.36 10.15
CA ALA A 277 -0.17 6.59 10.37
C ALA A 277 1.08 7.30 9.80
N VAL A 278 1.00 7.86 8.58
CA VAL A 278 2.08 8.65 7.97
C VAL A 278 2.43 9.88 8.83
N ARG A 279 1.43 10.59 9.30
CA ARG A 279 1.62 11.78 10.15
C ARG A 279 2.24 11.42 11.51
N VAL A 280 1.76 10.34 12.14
CA VAL A 280 2.32 9.85 13.41
C VAL A 280 3.79 9.49 13.26
N LEU A 281 4.12 8.71 12.24
CA LEU A 281 5.52 8.32 11.97
C LEU A 281 6.39 9.53 11.65
N GLY A 282 5.87 10.51 10.90
CA GLY A 282 6.54 11.78 10.66
C GLY A 282 6.79 12.58 11.94
N ALA A 283 5.81 12.63 12.87
CA ALA A 283 5.96 13.27 14.19
C ALA A 283 6.93 12.51 15.12
N MET A 284 7.16 11.22 14.86
CA MET A 284 8.20 10.43 15.53
C MET A 284 9.61 10.70 14.97
N GLY A 285 9.72 11.40 13.84
CA GLY A 285 11.00 11.75 13.21
C GLY A 285 11.29 11.00 11.90
N ALA A 286 10.39 10.17 11.41
CA ALA A 286 10.53 9.58 10.08
C ALA A 286 10.51 10.68 9.02
N ARG A 287 11.42 10.59 8.05
CA ARG A 287 11.50 11.51 6.91
C ARG A 287 10.88 10.92 5.65
N MET A 288 10.97 9.62 5.53
CA MET A 288 10.45 8.85 4.42
C MET A 288 9.82 7.57 4.92
N ILE A 289 8.68 7.20 4.35
CA ILE A 289 7.92 6.00 4.71
C ILE A 289 7.58 5.26 3.44
N THR A 290 7.93 3.99 3.37
CA THR A 290 7.44 3.07 2.33
C THR A 290 6.15 2.43 2.82
N SER A 291 5.14 2.38 1.97
CA SER A 291 3.91 1.62 2.23
C SER A 291 3.74 0.50 1.22
N ILE A 292 3.17 -0.61 1.67
CA ILE A 292 2.86 -1.78 0.84
C ILE A 292 1.45 -2.24 1.17
N GLU A 293 0.64 -2.48 0.12
CA GLU A 293 -0.70 -3.04 0.24
C GLU A 293 -0.66 -4.54 -0.06
N TYR A 294 -1.24 -5.34 0.81
CA TYR A 294 -1.45 -6.77 0.65
C TYR A 294 -2.93 -7.01 0.35
N SER A 295 -3.26 -6.98 -0.93
CA SER A 295 -4.63 -7.02 -1.42
C SER A 295 -5.06 -8.45 -1.75
N LYS A 296 -6.26 -8.83 -1.34
CA LYS A 296 -6.93 -10.05 -1.81
C LYS A 296 -7.12 -9.99 -3.32
N SER A 297 -7.02 -11.11 -4.02
CA SER A 297 -7.42 -11.17 -5.42
C SER A 297 -8.88 -10.72 -5.59
N ILE A 298 -9.16 -10.07 -6.71
CA ILE A 298 -10.50 -9.56 -7.02
C ILE A 298 -11.46 -10.71 -7.31
N THR A 299 -10.93 -11.77 -7.95
CA THR A 299 -11.66 -13.02 -8.19
C THR A 299 -11.01 -14.16 -7.41
N GLY A 300 -11.80 -15.07 -6.86
CA GLY A 300 -11.31 -16.32 -6.26
C GLY A 300 -10.50 -16.19 -4.97
N GLY A 301 -10.67 -15.09 -4.22
CA GLY A 301 -10.04 -14.91 -2.91
C GLY A 301 -10.72 -15.70 -1.79
N SER A 302 -10.02 -15.84 -0.64
CA SER A 302 -10.62 -16.35 0.60
C SER A 302 -11.60 -15.32 1.16
N ASP A 303 -12.78 -15.75 1.59
CA ASP A 303 -13.81 -14.86 2.19
C ASP A 303 -13.35 -14.18 3.48
N ASP A 304 -12.34 -14.73 4.14
CA ASP A 304 -11.80 -14.27 5.41
C ASP A 304 -10.59 -13.32 5.24
N GLN A 305 -10.05 -13.19 4.03
CA GLN A 305 -8.88 -12.35 3.80
C GLN A 305 -9.25 -10.87 3.86
N ARG A 306 -8.56 -10.13 4.74
CA ARG A 306 -8.67 -8.67 4.83
C ARG A 306 -7.49 -7.99 4.13
N LEU A 307 -7.76 -6.79 3.64
CA LEU A 307 -6.71 -5.89 3.13
C LEU A 307 -5.77 -5.52 4.27
N LEU A 308 -4.47 -5.62 4.03
CA LEU A 308 -3.46 -5.12 4.96
C LEU A 308 -2.63 -4.05 4.27
N VAL A 309 -2.26 -3.01 4.99
CA VAL A 309 -1.24 -2.06 4.55
C VAL A 309 -0.16 -1.95 5.62
N ALA A 310 1.09 -2.18 5.23
CA ALA A 310 2.24 -1.97 6.09
C ALA A 310 2.90 -0.64 5.76
N LEU A 311 3.26 0.12 6.79
CA LEU A 311 4.02 1.37 6.69
C LEU A 311 5.37 1.17 7.35
N LEU A 312 6.43 1.31 6.55
CA LEU A 312 7.80 0.99 6.90
C LEU A 312 8.66 2.26 6.79
N PRO A 313 8.94 2.97 7.89
CA PRO A 313 9.81 4.13 7.85
C PRO A 313 11.23 3.76 7.39
N LYS A 314 11.79 4.61 6.55
CA LYS A 314 13.24 4.59 6.27
C LYS A 314 13.93 5.40 7.36
N LEU A 315 14.67 4.72 8.21
CA LEU A 315 15.47 5.36 9.24
C LEU A 315 16.87 5.66 8.69
N PRO A 316 17.49 6.76 9.11
CA PRO A 316 18.78 7.19 8.57
C PRO A 316 19.93 6.27 8.99
N GLN A 317 19.72 5.44 9.99
CA GLN A 317 20.74 4.49 10.47
C GLN A 317 20.62 3.17 9.71
N SER A 318 21.78 2.64 9.29
CA SER A 318 21.85 1.25 8.83
C SER A 318 21.41 0.32 9.97
N PRO A 319 20.58 -0.69 9.67
CA PRO A 319 20.15 -1.66 10.67
C PRO A 319 21.31 -2.55 11.18
N GLY A 320 22.49 -2.44 10.60
CA GLY A 320 23.67 -3.25 10.88
C GLY A 320 23.78 -4.51 10.01
N ALA A 321 24.98 -4.99 9.87
CA ALA A 321 25.34 -6.06 8.94
C ALA A 321 24.53 -7.35 9.15
N PHE A 322 24.20 -7.69 10.39
CA PHE A 322 23.40 -8.88 10.70
C PHE A 322 21.96 -8.77 10.14
N SER A 323 21.32 -7.63 10.37
CA SER A 323 19.97 -7.39 9.88
C SER A 323 19.92 -7.33 8.35
N GLU A 324 20.90 -6.70 7.73
CA GLU A 324 21.01 -6.62 6.28
C GLU A 324 21.29 -8.00 5.64
N ALA A 325 22.25 -8.75 6.18
CA ALA A 325 22.63 -10.04 5.62
C ALA A 325 21.58 -11.14 5.86
N GLN A 326 20.91 -11.11 7.00
CA GLN A 326 19.93 -12.14 7.39
C GLN A 326 18.48 -11.72 7.13
N LEU A 327 18.23 -10.49 6.71
CA LEU A 327 16.88 -9.91 6.57
C LEU A 327 16.06 -10.08 7.85
N ARG A 328 16.71 -9.95 9.01
CA ARG A 328 16.11 -10.09 10.34
C ARG A 328 16.37 -8.84 11.16
N TRP A 329 15.30 -8.24 11.60
CA TRP A 329 15.36 -6.99 12.35
C TRP A 329 15.46 -7.26 13.86
N ILE A 330 16.35 -6.53 14.51
CA ILE A 330 16.43 -6.45 15.97
C ILE A 330 15.78 -5.14 16.36
N ASN A 331 14.57 -5.20 16.89
CA ASN A 331 13.87 -4.02 17.38
C ASN A 331 14.38 -3.68 18.79
N GLY A 332 14.86 -2.46 18.96
CA GLY A 332 15.35 -1.95 20.26
C GLY A 332 14.24 -1.47 21.19
N HIS A 333 12.97 -1.82 20.91
CA HIS A 333 11.82 -1.40 21.70
C HIS A 333 10.75 -2.50 21.72
N TYR A 334 9.92 -2.47 22.75
CA TYR A 334 8.72 -3.31 22.76
C TYR A 334 7.62 -2.70 21.89
N PRO A 335 6.84 -3.51 21.16
CA PRO A 335 5.78 -3.01 20.29
C PRO A 335 4.72 -2.20 21.06
N GLU A 336 4.44 -2.54 22.30
CA GLU A 336 3.53 -1.82 23.18
C GLU A 336 4.01 -0.40 23.49
N ASP A 337 5.32 -0.24 23.76
CA ASP A 337 5.92 1.06 24.06
C ASP A 337 5.96 1.95 22.80
N PHE A 338 6.21 1.34 21.66
CA PHE A 338 6.12 2.05 20.38
C PHE A 338 4.68 2.48 20.08
N ALA A 339 3.69 1.62 20.28
CA ALA A 339 2.28 1.96 20.12
C ALA A 339 1.89 3.14 21.05
N LEU A 340 2.34 3.10 22.32
CA LEU A 340 2.13 4.21 23.24
C LEU A 340 2.78 5.51 22.77
N ALA A 341 4.01 5.44 22.28
CA ALA A 341 4.72 6.61 21.72
C ALA A 341 3.97 7.21 20.52
N CYS A 342 3.45 6.36 19.64
CA CYS A 342 2.61 6.78 18.51
C CYS A 342 1.32 7.47 19.00
N ARG A 343 0.59 6.86 19.94
CA ARG A 343 -0.64 7.47 20.49
C ARG A 343 -0.41 8.84 21.10
N ARG A 344 0.70 9.05 21.77
CA ARG A 344 1.09 10.37 22.33
C ARG A 344 1.30 11.46 21.27
N ARG A 345 1.48 11.08 20.00
CA ARG A 345 1.65 12.01 18.88
C ARG A 345 0.33 12.36 18.19
N LEU A 346 -0.72 11.57 18.36
CA LEU A 346 -2.03 11.81 17.72
C LEU A 346 -2.62 13.21 18.02
N PRO A 347 -2.63 13.72 19.27
CA PRO A 347 -3.20 15.04 19.59
C PRO A 347 -2.47 16.20 18.92
N GLN A 348 -1.19 16.03 18.57
CA GLN A 348 -0.37 17.05 17.90
C GLN A 348 -0.71 17.21 16.41
N MET A 349 -1.63 16.37 15.90
CA MET A 349 -2.00 16.29 14.50
C MET A 349 -3.34 16.96 14.18
N SER A 350 -3.97 17.62 15.16
CA SER A 350 -5.17 18.42 14.94
C SER A 350 -4.87 19.47 13.87
N GLU A 351 -5.65 19.47 12.78
CA GLU A 351 -5.49 20.44 11.69
C GLU A 351 -5.53 21.87 12.28
N PRO A 352 -4.65 22.77 11.81
CA PRO A 352 -4.78 24.18 12.13
C PRO A 352 -6.03 24.74 11.44
N GLY A 353 -7.21 24.58 12.04
CA GLY A 353 -8.49 25.04 11.45
C GLY A 353 -9.74 24.72 12.23
N GLN A 354 -9.72 23.81 13.21
CA GLN A 354 -10.88 23.52 14.07
C GLN A 354 -10.73 24.10 15.49
N LYS A 355 -10.28 25.34 15.59
CA LYS A 355 -10.52 26.13 16.79
C LYS A 355 -11.76 27.00 16.52
N GLY A 356 -12.88 26.57 17.05
CA GLY A 356 -14.01 27.39 17.44
C GLY A 356 -14.82 28.03 16.31
N ARG A 357 -15.93 27.42 15.96
CA ARG A 357 -17.19 28.15 15.75
C ARG A 357 -18.23 27.62 16.71
#